data_156568747fb1c2692241046a660082f2
#
_entry.id   156568747fb1c2692241046a660082f2
#
_cell.length_a   1.000
_cell.length_b   1.000
_cell.length_c   1.000
_cell.angle_alpha   90.00
_cell.angle_beta   90.00
_cell.angle_gamma   90.00
#
_symmetry.space_group_name_H-M   'P 1'
#
loop_
_entity.id
_entity.type
_entity.pdbx_description
1 polymer ?
#
loop_
_entity_poly.entity_id
_entity_poly.type
_entity_poly.pdbx_seq_one_letter_code
_entity_poly.pdbx_strand_id
1 'polypeptide(L)'
;VTRIVELMPLVWWGIFGIGLILLVSLLITFLLYRRMKRFESAYISLQTFMSGQQMEGLLSENKQKVRELEKNYAECLARLTPIESKLRTSVGRAELLRFRAFENVGGDLSFAFALLSQEGDGIVLSSIHNRDESRVYAKPVAGGHSPYSLSDEEKEVIANAMNGTKI
;
A
#
# COMPACT_ATOMS: atom_id res chain seq x y z
N VAL A 1 88.83 3.51 49.09
CA VAL A 1 88.06 2.19 48.86
C VAL A 1 86.66 2.29 49.45
N THR A 2 86.44 3.08 50.52
CA THR A 2 85.11 3.13 51.21
C THR A 2 83.98 3.84 50.44
N ARG A 3 84.21 4.75 49.51
CA ARG A 3 83.18 5.45 48.71
C ARG A 3 82.59 4.61 47.60
N ILE A 4 83.27 3.52 47.13
CA ILE A 4 82.78 2.62 46.04
C ILE A 4 81.75 1.62 46.56
N VAL A 5 81.89 1.25 47.85
CA VAL A 5 80.96 0.28 48.47
C VAL A 5 79.58 0.88 48.75
N GLU A 6 79.52 2.21 49.07
CA GLU A 6 78.21 2.87 49.29
C GLU A 6 77.46 3.20 48.03
N LEU A 7 78.10 3.25 46.86
CA LEU A 7 77.44 3.45 45.57
C LEU A 7 76.89 2.17 44.92
N MET A 8 77.32 1.03 45.36
CA MET A 8 76.83 -0.28 44.80
C MET A 8 75.33 -0.45 44.88
N PRO A 9 74.66 -0.19 45.99
CA PRO A 9 73.20 -0.39 46.03
C PRO A 9 72.48 0.63 45.11
N LEU A 10 72.99 1.85 44.95
CA LEU A 10 72.39 2.88 44.10
C LEU A 10 72.44 2.49 42.62
N VAL A 11 73.55 1.90 42.17
CA VAL A 11 73.73 1.37 40.80
C VAL A 11 72.72 0.20 40.51
N TRP A 12 72.54 -0.66 41.47
CA TRP A 12 71.58 -1.76 41.34
C TRP A 12 70.11 -1.27 41.23
N TRP A 13 69.76 -0.25 42.01
CA TRP A 13 68.45 0.37 41.91
C TRP A 13 68.26 1.08 40.55
N GLY A 14 69.30 1.72 40.01
CA GLY A 14 69.31 2.33 38.69
C GLY A 14 69.09 1.30 37.57
N ILE A 15 69.78 0.14 37.61
CA ILE A 15 69.61 -0.94 36.63
C ILE A 15 68.22 -1.52 36.72
N PHE A 16 67.72 -1.70 37.95
CA PHE A 16 66.36 -2.21 38.16
C PHE A 16 65.30 -1.25 37.61
N GLY A 17 65.48 0.07 37.81
CA GLY A 17 64.59 1.08 37.26
C GLY A 17 64.59 1.13 35.74
N ILE A 18 65.77 1.03 35.11
CA ILE A 18 65.87 0.96 33.63
C ILE A 18 65.23 -0.31 33.09
N GLY A 19 65.43 -1.47 33.76
CA GLY A 19 64.79 -2.72 33.39
C GLY A 19 63.26 -2.65 33.44
N LEU A 20 62.71 -2.00 34.48
CA LEU A 20 61.26 -1.81 34.63
C LEU A 20 60.70 -0.93 33.54
N ILE A 21 61.39 0.18 33.19
CA ILE A 21 60.95 1.10 32.12
C ILE A 21 60.95 0.36 30.76
N LEU A 22 61.97 -0.42 30.47
CA LEU A 22 62.03 -1.21 29.24
C LEU A 22 60.87 -2.23 29.17
N LEU A 23 60.55 -2.90 30.26
CA LEU A 23 59.50 -3.91 30.35
C LEU A 23 58.14 -3.22 30.14
N VAL A 24 57.86 -2.10 30.74
CA VAL A 24 56.64 -1.28 30.55
C VAL A 24 56.55 -0.77 29.10
N SER A 25 57.67 -0.29 28.52
CA SER A 25 57.70 0.13 27.11
C SER A 25 57.37 -1.02 26.16
N LEU A 26 57.91 -2.20 26.42
CA LEU A 26 57.64 -3.41 25.61
C LEU A 26 56.16 -3.85 25.71
N LEU A 27 55.59 -3.75 26.91
CA LEU A 27 54.19 -4.05 27.17
C LEU A 27 53.23 -3.09 26.44
N ILE A 28 53.56 -1.78 26.51
CA ILE A 28 52.77 -0.76 25.79
C ILE A 28 52.85 -0.96 24.29
N THR A 29 54.05 -1.21 23.74
CA THR A 29 54.24 -1.49 22.32
C THR A 29 53.43 -2.74 21.88
N PHE A 30 53.46 -3.78 22.69
CA PHE A 30 52.67 -5.00 22.42
C PHE A 30 51.15 -4.75 22.45
N LEU A 31 50.66 -3.98 23.41
CA LEU A 31 49.25 -3.62 23.49
C LEU A 31 48.81 -2.76 22.31
N LEU A 32 49.64 -1.77 21.92
CA LEU A 32 49.38 -0.94 20.74
C LEU A 32 49.39 -1.74 19.46
N TYR A 33 50.35 -2.68 19.31
CA TYR A 33 50.38 -3.59 18.15
C TYR A 33 49.11 -4.47 18.05
N ARG A 34 48.67 -5.06 19.19
CA ARG A 34 47.42 -5.80 19.22
C ARG A 34 46.20 -4.96 18.89
N ARG A 35 46.18 -3.70 19.33
CA ARG A 35 45.10 -2.76 19.06
C ARG A 35 45.08 -2.35 17.58
N MET A 36 46.23 -2.08 17.00
CA MET A 36 46.35 -1.74 15.58
C MET A 36 45.92 -2.88 14.66
N LYS A 37 46.27 -4.12 14.99
CA LYS A 37 45.86 -5.31 14.21
C LYS A 37 44.35 -5.52 14.20
N ARG A 38 43.64 -5.11 15.25
CA ARG A 38 42.16 -5.15 15.27
C ARG A 38 41.54 -4.07 14.38
N PHE A 39 42.18 -2.90 14.29
CA PHE A 39 41.73 -1.84 13.39
C PHE A 39 41.97 -2.17 11.93
N GLU A 40 43.08 -2.83 11.61
CA GLU A 40 43.41 -3.24 10.26
C GLU A 40 42.41 -4.26 9.70
N SER A 41 41.97 -5.25 10.49
CA SER A 41 40.95 -6.19 10.08
C SER A 41 39.58 -5.54 9.88
N ALA A 42 39.21 -4.55 10.71
CA ALA A 42 37.99 -3.80 10.54
C ALA A 42 38.04 -2.89 9.30
N TYR A 43 39.19 -2.30 9.00
CA TYR A 43 39.37 -1.46 7.82
C TYR A 43 39.34 -2.27 6.52
N ILE A 44 39.95 -3.45 6.48
CA ILE A 44 39.91 -4.35 5.32
C ILE A 44 38.48 -4.83 5.06
N SER A 45 37.71 -5.16 6.10
CA SER A 45 36.29 -5.54 5.94
C SER A 45 35.43 -4.40 5.41
N LEU A 46 35.68 -3.15 5.85
CA LEU A 46 35.00 -1.96 5.33
C LEU A 46 35.39 -1.67 3.87
N GLN A 47 36.66 -1.83 3.52
CA GLN A 47 37.15 -1.63 2.15
C GLN A 47 36.59 -2.70 1.19
N THR A 48 36.44 -3.95 1.64
CA THR A 48 35.83 -5.02 0.86
C THR A 48 34.33 -4.76 0.69
N PHE A 49 33.65 -4.21 1.71
CA PHE A 49 32.24 -3.84 1.63
C PHE A 49 32.01 -2.63 0.73
N MET A 50 32.95 -1.71 0.65
CA MET A 50 32.95 -0.54 -0.24
C MET A 50 33.58 -0.84 -1.61
N SER A 51 33.99 -2.07 -1.92
CA SER A 51 34.46 -2.42 -3.25
C SER A 51 33.31 -2.25 -4.25
N GLY A 52 33.48 -1.35 -5.22
CA GLY A 52 32.44 -0.88 -6.15
C GLY A 52 31.65 -2.00 -6.85
N GLN A 53 32.22 -3.20 -6.95
CA GLN A 53 31.56 -4.35 -7.56
C GLN A 53 30.32 -4.81 -6.83
N GLN A 54 30.28 -4.80 -5.49
CA GLN A 54 29.06 -5.18 -4.75
C GLN A 54 28.00 -4.06 -4.82
N MET A 55 28.42 -2.80 -4.80
CA MET A 55 27.54 -1.66 -4.95
C MET A 55 26.90 -1.63 -6.36
N GLU A 56 27.68 -1.87 -7.40
CA GLU A 56 27.18 -1.97 -8.77
C GLU A 56 26.20 -3.14 -8.95
N GLY A 57 26.48 -4.28 -8.33
CA GLY A 57 25.57 -5.43 -8.31
C GLY A 57 24.21 -5.09 -7.67
N LEU A 58 24.23 -4.50 -6.48
CA LEU A 58 23.01 -4.07 -5.77
C LEU A 58 22.25 -2.99 -6.53
N LEU A 59 22.94 -2.03 -7.13
CA LEU A 59 22.32 -0.98 -7.95
C LEU A 59 21.69 -1.57 -9.23
N SER A 60 22.35 -2.53 -9.88
CA SER A 60 21.80 -3.18 -11.06
C SER A 60 20.58 -4.03 -10.74
N GLU A 61 20.61 -4.77 -9.64
CA GLU A 61 19.48 -5.55 -9.15
C GLU A 61 18.30 -4.66 -8.77
N ASN A 62 18.55 -3.57 -8.03
CA ASN A 62 17.50 -2.61 -7.71
C ASN A 62 16.91 -1.96 -8.96
N LYS A 63 17.73 -1.58 -9.93
CA LYS A 63 17.28 -1.04 -11.21
C LYS A 63 16.41 -2.03 -11.99
N GLN A 64 16.74 -3.30 -11.94
CA GLN A 64 15.93 -4.34 -12.56
C GLN A 64 14.59 -4.53 -11.85
N LYS A 65 14.59 -4.56 -10.51
CA LYS A 65 13.36 -4.64 -9.72
C LYS A 65 12.45 -3.44 -9.94
N VAL A 66 13.01 -2.23 -10.03
CA VAL A 66 12.24 -1.02 -10.34
C VAL A 66 11.59 -1.12 -11.71
N ARG A 67 12.31 -1.54 -12.74
CA ARG A 67 11.74 -1.73 -14.08
C ARG A 67 10.63 -2.79 -14.12
N GLU A 68 10.80 -3.87 -13.38
CA GLU A 68 9.78 -4.92 -13.27
C GLU A 68 8.53 -4.39 -12.55
N LEU A 69 8.71 -3.62 -11.48
CA LEU A 69 7.63 -2.93 -10.78
C LEU A 69 6.89 -1.94 -11.69
N GLU A 70 7.61 -1.13 -12.44
CA GLU A 70 7.03 -0.19 -13.41
C GLU A 70 6.19 -0.91 -14.47
N LYS A 71 6.71 -2.04 -15.00
CA LYS A 71 5.97 -2.87 -15.96
C LYS A 71 4.71 -3.45 -15.36
N ASN A 72 4.80 -4.05 -14.18
CA ASN A 72 3.65 -4.64 -13.48
C ASN A 72 2.61 -3.58 -13.13
N TYR A 73 3.05 -2.39 -12.72
CA TYR A 73 2.16 -1.26 -12.46
C TYR A 73 1.43 -0.79 -13.71
N ALA A 74 2.14 -0.64 -14.82
CA ALA A 74 1.53 -0.28 -16.11
C ALA A 74 0.51 -1.34 -16.59
N GLU A 75 0.81 -2.62 -16.43
CA GLU A 75 -0.10 -3.71 -16.74
C GLU A 75 -1.34 -3.68 -15.84
N CYS A 76 -1.17 -3.42 -14.55
CA CYS A 76 -2.26 -3.30 -13.60
C CYS A 76 -3.20 -2.15 -13.97
N LEU A 77 -2.67 -0.98 -14.30
CA LEU A 77 -3.45 0.17 -14.75
C LEU A 77 -4.19 -0.13 -16.07
N ALA A 78 -3.53 -0.78 -17.02
CA ALA A 78 -4.14 -1.17 -18.29
C ALA A 78 -5.33 -2.14 -18.12
N ARG A 79 -5.33 -2.95 -17.06
CA ARG A 79 -6.44 -3.84 -16.71
C ARG A 79 -7.53 -3.14 -15.92
N LEU A 80 -7.17 -2.22 -15.02
CA LEU A 80 -8.11 -1.51 -14.16
C LEU A 80 -8.99 -0.52 -14.94
N THR A 81 -8.41 0.23 -15.86
CA THR A 81 -9.14 1.24 -16.63
C THR A 81 -10.39 0.68 -17.37
N PRO A 82 -10.29 -0.44 -18.13
CA PRO A 82 -11.47 -1.00 -18.79
C PRO A 82 -12.48 -1.63 -17.80
N ILE A 83 -12.02 -2.11 -16.63
CA ILE A 83 -12.91 -2.64 -15.61
C ILE A 83 -13.71 -1.49 -14.99
N GLU A 84 -13.07 -0.41 -14.66
CA GLU A 84 -13.73 0.78 -14.11
C GLU A 84 -14.76 1.36 -15.09
N SER A 85 -14.41 1.44 -16.38
CA SER A 85 -15.36 1.86 -17.43
C SER A 85 -16.57 0.94 -17.51
N LYS A 86 -16.36 -0.39 -17.48
CA LYS A 86 -17.45 -1.37 -17.48
C LYS A 86 -18.32 -1.27 -16.23
N LEU A 87 -17.73 -1.05 -15.06
CA LEU A 87 -18.49 -0.89 -13.82
C LEU A 87 -19.39 0.36 -13.84
N ARG A 88 -18.94 1.45 -14.44
CA ARG A 88 -19.76 2.66 -14.58
C ARG A 88 -21.01 2.45 -15.42
N THR A 89 -20.89 1.68 -16.48
CA THR A 89 -22.00 1.39 -17.41
C THR A 89 -22.84 0.18 -17.02
N SER A 90 -22.35 -0.66 -16.10
CA SER A 90 -23.12 -1.81 -15.63
C SER A 90 -24.19 -1.39 -14.63
N VAL A 91 -25.30 -2.15 -14.60
CA VAL A 91 -26.36 -1.96 -13.62
C VAL A 91 -25.79 -2.23 -12.21
N GLY A 92 -25.70 -1.20 -11.40
CA GLY A 92 -25.17 -1.24 -10.05
C GLY A 92 -26.08 -0.57 -9.02
N ARG A 93 -27.27 -0.16 -9.45
CA ARG A 93 -28.28 0.48 -8.60
C ARG A 93 -29.63 -0.11 -8.91
N ALA A 94 -30.33 -0.59 -7.89
CA ALA A 94 -31.68 -1.12 -8.02
C ALA A 94 -32.51 -0.67 -6.85
N GLU A 95 -33.75 -0.27 -7.14
CA GLU A 95 -34.70 0.14 -6.13
C GLU A 95 -36.09 -0.34 -6.50
N LEU A 96 -36.84 -0.79 -5.51
CA LEU A 96 -38.21 -1.32 -5.66
C LEU A 96 -39.15 -0.55 -4.75
N LEU A 97 -40.20 0.05 -5.33
CA LEU A 97 -41.29 0.68 -4.61
C LEU A 97 -42.57 -0.10 -4.85
N ARG A 98 -43.23 -0.57 -3.78
CA ARG A 98 -44.57 -1.17 -3.87
C ARG A 98 -45.60 -0.16 -3.44
N PHE A 99 -46.70 -0.11 -4.19
CA PHE A 99 -47.75 0.85 -3.94
C PHE A 99 -49.13 0.27 -4.27
N ARG A 100 -50.15 0.96 -3.82
CA ARG A 100 -51.55 0.64 -4.11
C ARG A 100 -52.06 1.56 -5.22
N ALA A 101 -52.15 1.04 -6.44
CA ALA A 101 -52.63 1.81 -7.58
C ALA A 101 -54.17 2.09 -7.54
N PHE A 102 -54.94 1.22 -6.86
CA PHE A 102 -56.41 1.33 -6.75
C PHE A 102 -56.87 1.02 -5.33
N GLU A 103 -57.74 1.84 -4.77
CA GLU A 103 -58.27 1.66 -3.42
C GLU A 103 -59.08 0.39 -3.21
N ASN A 104 -59.70 -0.13 -4.28
CA ASN A 104 -60.61 -1.28 -4.23
C ASN A 104 -59.91 -2.65 -4.48
N VAL A 105 -58.59 -2.67 -4.59
CA VAL A 105 -57.76 -3.88 -4.73
C VAL A 105 -57.03 -4.14 -3.44
N GLY A 106 -57.25 -5.33 -2.87
CA GLY A 106 -56.60 -5.68 -1.60
C GLY A 106 -55.09 -5.84 -1.74
N GLY A 107 -54.30 -5.12 -0.93
CA GLY A 107 -52.85 -5.22 -0.86
C GLY A 107 -52.12 -4.32 -1.85
N ASP A 108 -50.83 -4.11 -1.58
CA ASP A 108 -49.90 -3.30 -2.40
C ASP A 108 -49.28 -4.22 -3.47
N LEU A 109 -50.06 -4.59 -4.46
CA LEU A 109 -49.66 -5.53 -5.51
C LEU A 109 -48.99 -4.85 -6.70
N SER A 110 -49.21 -3.54 -6.87
CA SER A 110 -48.51 -2.75 -7.88
C SER A 110 -47.12 -2.40 -7.42
N PHE A 111 -46.19 -2.25 -8.36
CA PHE A 111 -44.81 -1.88 -8.05
C PHE A 111 -44.19 -1.04 -9.16
N ALA A 112 -43.18 -0.22 -8.79
CA ALA A 112 -42.22 0.39 -9.68
C ALA A 112 -40.83 -0.09 -9.30
N PHE A 113 -40.02 -0.44 -10.30
CA PHE A 113 -38.69 -0.98 -10.11
C PHE A 113 -37.71 -0.31 -11.06
N ALA A 114 -36.66 0.31 -10.53
CA ALA A 114 -35.60 0.93 -11.30
C ALA A 114 -34.33 0.10 -11.26
N LEU A 115 -33.71 -0.09 -12.43
CA LEU A 115 -32.40 -0.69 -12.63
C LEU A 115 -31.52 0.30 -13.37
N LEU A 116 -30.52 0.85 -12.70
CA LEU A 116 -29.71 1.94 -13.22
C LEU A 116 -28.20 1.64 -13.10
N SER A 117 -27.45 2.20 -14.03
CA SER A 117 -25.99 2.28 -13.94
C SER A 117 -25.58 3.36 -12.93
N GLN A 118 -24.27 3.50 -12.70
CA GLN A 118 -23.74 4.59 -11.86
C GLN A 118 -24.03 5.98 -12.46
N GLU A 119 -24.19 6.07 -13.78
CA GLU A 119 -24.46 7.30 -14.51
C GLU A 119 -25.96 7.62 -14.59
N GLY A 120 -26.81 6.73 -14.06
CA GLY A 120 -28.26 6.88 -14.08
C GLY A 120 -28.91 6.40 -15.38
N ASP A 121 -28.20 5.62 -16.18
CA ASP A 121 -28.72 5.01 -17.38
C ASP A 121 -29.29 3.64 -17.09
N GLY A 122 -30.41 3.30 -17.67
CA GLY A 122 -31.02 2.00 -17.47
C GLY A 122 -32.49 1.96 -17.83
N ILE A 123 -33.28 1.28 -17.02
CA ILE A 123 -34.73 1.10 -17.24
C ILE A 123 -35.50 1.25 -15.93
N VAL A 124 -36.73 1.73 -16.03
CA VAL A 124 -37.74 1.64 -14.99
C VAL A 124 -38.86 0.72 -15.50
N LEU A 125 -39.23 -0.22 -14.66
CA LEU A 125 -40.35 -1.14 -14.87
C LEU A 125 -41.44 -0.78 -13.88
N SER A 126 -42.70 -0.70 -14.34
CA SER A 126 -43.85 -0.56 -13.46
C SER A 126 -44.91 -1.60 -13.80
N SER A 127 -45.48 -2.19 -12.76
CA SER A 127 -46.59 -3.10 -12.88
C SER A 127 -47.77 -2.53 -12.12
N ILE A 128 -48.88 -2.36 -12.83
CA ILE A 128 -50.15 -1.89 -12.27
C ILE A 128 -51.10 -3.10 -12.25
N HIS A 129 -51.51 -3.47 -11.05
CA HIS A 129 -52.38 -4.60 -10.82
C HIS A 129 -53.78 -4.14 -10.43
N ASN A 130 -54.79 -4.62 -11.19
CA ASN A 130 -56.20 -4.45 -10.89
C ASN A 130 -56.83 -5.85 -10.72
N ARG A 131 -58.11 -5.93 -10.34
CA ARG A 131 -58.86 -7.22 -10.16
C ARG A 131 -58.91 -8.08 -11.40
N ASP A 132 -59.08 -7.45 -12.57
CA ASP A 132 -59.33 -8.11 -13.82
C ASP A 132 -58.13 -8.22 -14.73
N GLU A 133 -57.13 -7.34 -14.54
CA GLU A 133 -55.94 -7.28 -15.40
C GLU A 133 -54.69 -6.80 -14.65
N SER A 134 -53.55 -7.19 -15.20
CA SER A 134 -52.24 -6.66 -14.78
C SER A 134 -51.49 -6.13 -16.00
N ARG A 135 -50.99 -4.93 -15.93
CA ARG A 135 -50.23 -4.29 -17.01
C ARG A 135 -48.81 -3.99 -16.53
N VAL A 136 -47.83 -4.31 -17.38
CA VAL A 136 -46.44 -4.00 -17.14
C VAL A 136 -45.96 -3.00 -18.20
N TYR A 137 -45.26 -1.98 -17.75
CA TYR A 137 -44.67 -0.97 -18.59
C TYR A 137 -43.15 -0.95 -18.33
N ALA A 138 -42.39 -0.72 -19.41
CA ALA A 138 -40.94 -0.55 -19.35
C ALA A 138 -40.60 0.76 -20.04
N LYS A 139 -39.84 1.64 -19.36
CA LYS A 139 -39.41 2.92 -19.91
C LYS A 139 -37.89 3.04 -19.78
N PRO A 140 -37.17 3.47 -20.83
CA PRO A 140 -35.76 3.73 -20.77
C PRO A 140 -35.50 4.96 -19.89
N VAL A 141 -34.36 4.93 -19.19
CA VAL A 141 -33.88 6.05 -18.36
C VAL A 141 -32.45 6.36 -18.81
N ALA A 142 -32.17 7.65 -19.01
CA ALA A 142 -30.87 8.17 -19.36
C ALA A 142 -30.53 9.36 -18.43
N GLY A 143 -29.43 9.25 -17.68
CA GLY A 143 -29.01 10.26 -16.72
C GLY A 143 -30.10 10.55 -15.65
N GLY A 144 -30.90 9.57 -15.27
CA GLY A 144 -32.01 9.73 -14.32
C GLY A 144 -33.31 10.29 -14.92
N HIS A 145 -33.36 10.51 -16.24
CA HIS A 145 -34.53 11.06 -16.95
C HIS A 145 -35.05 10.08 -18.01
N SER A 146 -36.32 10.18 -18.34
CA SER A 146 -36.92 9.39 -19.41
C SER A 146 -37.56 10.28 -20.48
N PRO A 147 -37.49 9.91 -21.76
CA PRO A 147 -38.24 10.62 -22.82
C PRO A 147 -39.75 10.37 -22.72
N TYR A 148 -40.15 9.37 -21.93
CA TYR A 148 -41.56 9.06 -21.69
C TYR A 148 -42.05 9.70 -20.40
N SER A 149 -43.35 10.02 -20.34
CA SER A 149 -44.00 10.52 -19.14
C SER A 149 -43.86 9.49 -18.00
N LEU A 150 -43.25 9.88 -16.88
CA LEU A 150 -43.07 9.04 -15.69
C LEU A 150 -44.20 9.33 -14.70
N SER A 151 -44.73 8.27 -14.05
CA SER A 151 -45.60 8.42 -12.87
C SER A 151 -44.81 8.96 -11.68
N ASP A 152 -45.50 9.33 -10.62
CA ASP A 152 -44.81 9.85 -9.42
C ASP A 152 -44.02 8.73 -8.70
N GLU A 153 -44.53 7.49 -8.70
CA GLU A 153 -43.85 6.32 -8.16
C GLU A 153 -42.60 5.95 -9.00
N GLU A 154 -42.69 6.08 -10.34
CA GLU A 154 -41.53 5.86 -11.21
C GLU A 154 -40.45 6.92 -11.02
N LYS A 155 -40.80 8.20 -10.79
CA LYS A 155 -39.85 9.26 -10.44
C LYS A 155 -39.21 8.99 -9.08
N GLU A 156 -40.02 8.59 -8.10
CA GLU A 156 -39.55 8.30 -6.75
C GLU A 156 -38.55 7.14 -6.74
N VAL A 157 -38.85 6.02 -7.42
CA VAL A 157 -37.94 4.88 -7.47
C VAL A 157 -36.63 5.18 -8.21
N ILE A 158 -36.69 6.01 -9.27
CA ILE A 158 -35.49 6.49 -9.96
C ILE A 158 -34.65 7.37 -9.02
N ALA A 159 -35.27 8.33 -8.33
CA ALA A 159 -34.58 9.21 -7.39
C ALA A 159 -33.94 8.43 -6.23
N ASN A 160 -34.66 7.45 -5.68
CA ASN A 160 -34.17 6.59 -4.62
C ASN A 160 -32.99 5.73 -5.11
N ALA A 161 -33.08 5.13 -6.30
CA ALA A 161 -32.00 4.39 -6.91
C ALA A 161 -30.75 5.27 -7.15
N MET A 162 -30.93 6.53 -7.55
CA MET A 162 -29.82 7.46 -7.75
C MET A 162 -29.13 7.90 -6.43
N ASN A 163 -29.88 8.04 -5.35
CA ASN A 163 -29.42 8.49 -4.05
C ASN A 163 -29.07 7.33 -3.10
N GLY A 164 -29.56 6.12 -3.40
CA GLY A 164 -29.37 4.92 -2.56
C GLY A 164 -27.95 4.39 -2.58
N THR A 165 -27.67 3.51 -1.61
CA THR A 165 -26.40 2.79 -1.51
C THR A 165 -26.25 1.84 -2.70
N LYS A 166 -25.09 1.79 -3.31
CA LYS A 166 -24.75 0.83 -4.38
C LYS A 166 -24.93 -0.60 -3.85
N ILE A 167 -25.56 -1.44 -4.66
CA ILE A 167 -25.66 -2.89 -4.41
C ILE A 167 -24.29 -3.52 -4.60
#